data_09bf3a70faffa45995f9c11ed6b9cb0f
#
_entry.id   09bf3a70faffa45995f9c11ed6b9cb0f
#
_cell.length_a   1.000
_cell.length_b   1.000
_cell.length_c   1.000
_cell.angle_alpha   90.00
_cell.angle_beta   90.00
_cell.angle_gamma   90.00
#
_symmetry.space_group_name_H-M   'P 1'
#
loop_
_entity.id
_entity.type
_entity.pdbx_description
1 polymer ?
#
loop_
_entity_poly.entity_id
_entity_poly.type
_entity_poly.pdbx_seq_one_letter_code
_entity_poly.pdbx_strand_id
1 'polypeptide(L)'
;AGYVLNLMDDFYSSIEMPEGTSVSLEALYHSAEGSPSHIMNFIGPVDGLIALRALRSGDAYDAYNTGVEKFATILSIKAGKTLARIPGTDENVFGAQEWSFNVKDQVKFGAAFVELMKVFKPTGYVSLGQYTHGEKGETHYIYSMYNDQAAMLNFGPKTEAEISAFNKFFSKTSAISEYNGSRTTVPVKTWN
;
A
#
# COMPACT_ATOMS: atom_id res chain seq x y z
N ALA A 1 17.08 6.62 10.65
CA ALA A 1 16.63 5.75 9.54
C ALA A 1 17.74 4.76 9.10
N GLY A 2 18.99 5.22 8.85
CA GLY A 2 20.04 4.36 8.31
C GLY A 2 20.36 3.11 9.14
N TYR A 3 20.38 3.22 10.48
CA TYR A 3 20.68 2.07 11.34
C TYR A 3 19.59 0.98 11.27
N VAL A 4 18.31 1.37 11.29
CA VAL A 4 17.20 0.42 11.15
C VAL A 4 17.23 -0.27 9.79
N LEU A 5 17.50 0.50 8.71
CA LEU A 5 17.64 -0.05 7.38
C LEU A 5 18.77 -1.09 7.28
N ASN A 6 19.91 -0.84 7.92
CA ASN A 6 21.01 -1.81 7.94
C ASN A 6 20.61 -3.11 8.67
N LEU A 7 19.93 -3.01 9.81
CA LEU A 7 19.42 -4.21 10.51
C LEU A 7 18.42 -4.99 9.67
N MET A 8 17.53 -4.30 8.99
CA MET A 8 16.58 -4.93 8.07
C MET A 8 17.31 -5.61 6.91
N ASP A 9 18.31 -4.94 6.36
CA ASP A 9 19.10 -5.46 5.25
C ASP A 9 19.87 -6.71 5.64
N ASP A 10 20.58 -6.66 6.75
CA ASP A 10 21.34 -7.80 7.30
C ASP A 10 20.42 -9.02 7.48
N PHE A 11 19.21 -8.82 8.01
CA PHE A 11 18.29 -9.93 8.24
C PHE A 11 17.61 -10.40 6.95
N TYR A 12 16.92 -9.50 6.20
CA TYR A 12 16.12 -9.92 5.04
C TYR A 12 16.97 -10.34 3.83
N SER A 13 18.22 -9.89 3.73
CA SER A 13 19.15 -10.39 2.70
C SER A 13 19.80 -11.73 3.06
N SER A 14 19.70 -12.16 4.33
CA SER A 14 20.25 -13.45 4.77
C SER A 14 19.29 -14.62 4.66
N ILE A 15 18.00 -14.37 4.39
CA ILE A 15 16.97 -15.40 4.24
C ILE A 15 16.60 -15.58 2.76
N GLU A 16 16.27 -16.81 2.38
CA GLU A 16 15.67 -17.08 1.07
C GLU A 16 14.19 -16.68 1.12
N MET A 17 13.84 -15.68 0.32
CA MET A 17 12.46 -15.17 0.30
C MET A 17 11.53 -16.21 -0.33
N PRO A 18 10.39 -16.56 0.30
CA PRO A 18 9.43 -17.48 -0.30
C PRO A 18 8.90 -16.96 -1.64
N GLU A 19 8.66 -17.87 -2.59
CA GLU A 19 8.23 -17.53 -3.94
C GLU A 19 7.03 -16.57 -3.96
N GLY A 20 7.13 -15.51 -4.75
CA GLY A 20 6.10 -14.50 -4.90
C GLY A 20 5.86 -13.62 -3.67
N THR A 21 6.75 -13.71 -2.65
CA THR A 21 6.70 -12.81 -1.50
C THR A 21 7.76 -11.72 -1.59
N SER A 22 7.48 -10.60 -0.95
CA SER A 22 8.43 -9.52 -0.78
C SER A 22 8.21 -8.81 0.56
N VAL A 23 9.28 -8.18 1.04
CA VAL A 23 9.24 -7.23 2.14
C VAL A 23 9.69 -5.89 1.59
N SER A 24 8.93 -4.83 1.84
CA SER A 24 9.34 -3.47 1.47
C SER A 24 9.34 -2.53 2.66
N LEU A 25 10.30 -1.62 2.67
CA LEU A 25 10.32 -0.46 3.54
C LEU A 25 10.05 0.77 2.68
N GLU A 26 9.05 1.55 3.07
CA GLU A 26 8.65 2.78 2.42
C GLU A 26 8.73 3.94 3.42
N ALA A 27 9.23 5.09 3.00
CA ALA A 27 9.17 6.32 3.77
C ALA A 27 7.90 7.11 3.41
N LEU A 28 7.23 7.69 4.40
CA LEU A 28 6.13 8.61 4.13
C LEU A 28 6.68 9.91 3.52
N TYR A 29 6.11 10.30 2.38
CA TYR A 29 6.47 11.51 1.65
C TYR A 29 5.53 12.67 2.02
N HIS A 30 4.22 12.39 2.08
CA HIS A 30 3.22 13.31 2.61
C HIS A 30 2.33 12.54 3.59
N SER A 31 2.12 13.11 4.77
CA SER A 31 1.31 12.51 5.83
C SER A 31 0.77 13.59 6.78
N ALA A 32 -0.29 13.26 7.50
CA ALA A 32 -0.80 14.10 8.58
C ALA A 32 0.13 14.05 9.80
N GLU A 33 -0.01 15.02 10.70
CA GLU A 33 0.65 15.02 12.01
C GLU A 33 0.30 13.73 12.79
N GLY A 34 1.28 13.15 13.45
CA GLY A 34 1.13 11.90 14.20
C GLY A 34 1.18 10.63 13.34
N SER A 35 1.32 10.76 12.03
CA SER A 35 1.53 9.60 11.15
C SER A 35 2.87 8.92 11.40
N PRO A 36 3.00 7.61 11.09
CA PRO A 36 4.29 6.94 11.11
C PRO A 36 5.26 7.60 10.12
N SER A 37 6.55 7.49 10.36
CA SER A 37 7.58 7.96 9.42
C SER A 37 7.82 6.97 8.27
N HIS A 38 7.59 5.68 8.52
CA HIS A 38 7.83 4.60 7.57
C HIS A 38 6.72 3.56 7.65
N ILE A 39 6.57 2.80 6.56
CA ILE A 39 5.70 1.64 6.46
C ILE A 39 6.55 0.45 6.04
N MET A 40 6.35 -0.67 6.71
CA MET A 40 6.91 -1.95 6.32
C MET A 40 5.79 -2.83 5.81
N ASN A 41 5.89 -3.25 4.55
CA ASN A 41 4.90 -4.09 3.90
C ASN A 41 5.44 -5.52 3.74
N PHE A 42 4.57 -6.50 3.97
CA PHE A 42 4.76 -7.91 3.64
C PHE A 42 3.72 -8.26 2.58
N ILE A 43 4.17 -8.59 1.39
CA ILE A 43 3.30 -8.77 0.22
C ILE A 43 3.56 -10.16 -0.37
N GLY A 44 2.50 -10.89 -0.69
CA GLY A 44 2.60 -12.20 -1.32
C GLY A 44 1.36 -13.07 -1.19
N PRO A 45 1.40 -14.28 -1.73
CA PRO A 45 0.37 -15.28 -1.51
C PRO A 45 0.34 -15.72 -0.03
N VAL A 46 -0.80 -16.19 0.44
CA VAL A 46 -1.00 -16.53 1.86
C VAL A 46 0.03 -17.56 2.34
N ASP A 47 0.27 -18.61 1.56
CA ASP A 47 1.23 -19.68 1.93
C ASP A 47 2.67 -19.14 1.99
N GLY A 48 3.05 -18.23 1.08
CA GLY A 48 4.32 -17.56 1.10
C GLY A 48 4.49 -16.64 2.32
N LEU A 49 3.44 -15.90 2.70
CA LEU A 49 3.46 -15.08 3.92
C LEU A 49 3.54 -15.91 5.19
N ILE A 50 2.91 -17.10 5.23
CA ILE A 50 3.04 -18.06 6.34
C ILE A 50 4.48 -18.56 6.43
N ALA A 51 5.08 -18.96 5.28
CA ALA A 51 6.46 -19.40 5.21
C ALA A 51 7.43 -18.30 5.65
N LEU A 52 7.24 -17.07 5.15
CA LEU A 52 8.04 -15.91 5.56
C LEU A 52 7.94 -15.65 7.07
N ARG A 53 6.74 -15.81 7.66
CA ARG A 53 6.55 -15.67 9.10
C ARG A 53 7.36 -16.73 9.89
N ALA A 54 7.43 -17.95 9.39
CA ALA A 54 8.21 -19.01 10.02
C ALA A 54 9.73 -18.71 10.01
N LEU A 55 10.23 -18.07 8.94
CA LEU A 55 11.63 -17.63 8.85
C LEU A 55 11.96 -16.48 9.83
N ARG A 56 10.94 -15.75 10.29
CA ARG A 56 11.08 -14.68 11.29
C ARG A 56 11.09 -15.27 12.72
N SER A 57 12.06 -16.10 13.01
CA SER A 57 12.25 -16.81 14.29
C SER A 57 13.70 -17.15 14.51
N GLY A 58 14.06 -17.49 15.78
CA GLY A 58 15.42 -17.85 16.17
C GLY A 58 16.34 -16.65 16.39
N ASP A 59 17.60 -16.95 16.76
CA ASP A 59 18.56 -15.96 17.27
C ASP A 59 18.80 -14.77 16.31
N ALA A 60 18.86 -15.02 15.01
CA ALA A 60 19.06 -13.95 14.02
C ALA A 60 17.88 -12.98 13.96
N TYR A 61 16.65 -13.50 14.01
CA TYR A 61 15.44 -12.67 14.06
C TYR A 61 15.33 -11.92 15.40
N ASP A 62 15.66 -12.57 16.50
CA ASP A 62 15.61 -11.96 17.83
C ASP A 62 16.63 -10.82 17.96
N ALA A 63 17.83 -10.99 17.39
CA ALA A 63 18.84 -9.94 17.32
C ALA A 63 18.36 -8.74 16.46
N TYR A 64 17.78 -9.02 15.28
CA TYR A 64 17.16 -8.02 14.40
C TYR A 64 16.05 -7.25 15.15
N ASN A 65 15.09 -7.95 15.72
CA ASN A 65 13.94 -7.36 16.41
C ASN A 65 14.38 -6.49 17.60
N THR A 66 15.26 -7.02 18.47
CA THR A 66 15.83 -6.28 19.59
C THR A 66 16.61 -5.04 19.16
N GLY A 67 17.29 -5.11 18.00
CA GLY A 67 17.99 -3.98 17.41
C GLY A 67 17.02 -2.89 16.93
N VAL A 68 15.95 -3.28 16.22
CA VAL A 68 14.95 -2.36 15.69
C VAL A 68 14.15 -1.69 16.80
N GLU A 69 13.72 -2.42 17.82
CA GLU A 69 12.92 -1.89 18.95
C GLU A 69 13.60 -0.73 19.71
N LYS A 70 14.93 -0.63 19.65
CA LYS A 70 15.67 0.50 20.24
C LYS A 70 15.46 1.84 19.50
N PHE A 71 15.05 1.79 18.24
CA PHE A 71 15.00 2.97 17.36
C PHE A 71 13.65 3.18 16.69
N ALA A 72 12.77 2.21 16.75
CA ALA A 72 11.45 2.26 16.09
C ALA A 72 10.36 1.73 17.03
N THR A 73 9.20 2.37 16.96
CA THR A 73 7.98 1.94 17.66
C THR A 73 6.93 1.62 16.62
N ILE A 74 6.29 0.46 16.73
CA ILE A 74 5.15 0.09 15.89
C ILE A 74 3.93 0.89 16.35
N LEU A 75 3.39 1.73 15.48
CA LEU A 75 2.20 2.53 15.77
C LEU A 75 0.91 1.79 15.40
N SER A 76 0.92 1.03 14.29
CA SER A 76 -0.24 0.23 13.87
C SER A 76 0.20 -0.95 13.02
N ILE A 77 -0.63 -2.00 12.99
CA ILE A 77 -0.47 -3.16 12.11
C ILE A 77 -1.79 -3.36 11.39
N LYS A 78 -1.72 -3.47 10.06
CA LYS A 78 -2.88 -3.70 9.21
C LYS A 78 -2.65 -4.94 8.35
N ALA A 79 -3.71 -5.67 8.07
CA ALA A 79 -3.70 -6.76 7.11
C ALA A 79 -4.85 -6.58 6.12
N GLY A 80 -4.63 -6.95 4.88
CA GLY A 80 -5.61 -6.79 3.82
C GLY A 80 -5.38 -7.74 2.67
N LYS A 81 -6.29 -7.68 1.71
CA LYS A 81 -6.20 -8.41 0.44
C LYS A 81 -6.55 -7.51 -0.72
N THR A 82 -5.90 -7.73 -1.84
CA THR A 82 -6.26 -7.08 -3.10
C THR A 82 -7.53 -7.72 -3.66
N LEU A 83 -8.52 -6.89 -3.98
CA LEU A 83 -9.78 -7.29 -4.61
C LEU A 83 -9.73 -7.16 -6.13
N ALA A 84 -9.08 -6.10 -6.61
CA ALA A 84 -8.86 -5.85 -8.04
C ALA A 84 -7.52 -5.16 -8.25
N ARG A 85 -6.83 -5.53 -9.33
CA ARG A 85 -5.56 -4.94 -9.74
C ARG A 85 -5.64 -4.55 -11.21
N ILE A 86 -5.35 -3.30 -11.50
CA ILE A 86 -5.27 -2.76 -12.85
C ILE A 86 -3.79 -2.52 -13.14
N PRO A 87 -3.19 -3.24 -14.09
CA PRO A 87 -1.77 -3.07 -14.41
C PRO A 87 -1.51 -1.67 -14.96
N GLY A 88 -0.37 -1.12 -14.63
CA GLY A 88 0.15 0.09 -15.24
C GLY A 88 0.83 -0.18 -16.59
N THR A 89 1.23 0.87 -17.26
CA THR A 89 1.99 0.81 -18.53
C THR A 89 3.51 0.86 -18.31
N ASP A 90 3.95 1.17 -17.10
CA ASP A 90 5.34 1.30 -16.72
C ASP A 90 5.56 0.64 -15.34
N GLU A 91 6.66 -0.10 -15.21
CA GLU A 91 7.03 -0.81 -13.98
C GLU A 91 7.91 0.01 -13.06
N ASN A 92 8.44 1.15 -13.52
CA ASN A 92 9.21 2.04 -12.67
C ASN A 92 8.33 2.63 -11.58
N VAL A 93 8.82 2.68 -10.37
CA VAL A 93 8.10 3.22 -9.21
C VAL A 93 8.93 4.32 -8.55
N PHE A 94 8.43 5.55 -8.65
CA PHE A 94 8.90 6.66 -7.84
C PHE A 94 8.26 6.64 -6.45
N GLY A 95 6.95 6.41 -6.39
CA GLY A 95 6.21 6.41 -5.14
C GLY A 95 4.80 5.90 -5.33
N ALA A 96 4.05 5.91 -4.24
CA ALA A 96 2.68 5.44 -4.22
C ALA A 96 1.79 6.35 -3.37
N GLN A 97 0.50 6.27 -3.63
CA GLN A 97 -0.53 6.91 -2.80
C GLN A 97 -1.60 5.89 -2.44
N GLU A 98 -1.98 5.90 -1.19
CA GLU A 98 -3.10 5.11 -0.67
C GLU A 98 -4.21 6.05 -0.20
N TRP A 99 -5.43 5.76 -0.60
CA TRP A 99 -6.66 6.38 -0.11
C TRP A 99 -7.44 5.35 0.69
N SER A 100 -7.79 5.68 1.91
CA SER A 100 -8.50 4.79 2.82
C SER A 100 -9.97 5.19 2.93
N PHE A 101 -10.85 4.19 3.02
CA PHE A 101 -12.30 4.35 3.03
C PHE A 101 -12.97 3.44 4.07
N ASN A 102 -14.06 3.95 4.65
CA ASN A 102 -15.07 3.14 5.32
C ASN A 102 -16.19 2.84 4.33
N VAL A 103 -16.24 1.63 3.79
CA VAL A 103 -17.20 1.23 2.75
C VAL A 103 -18.31 0.38 3.38
N LYS A 104 -19.58 0.82 3.21
CA LYS A 104 -20.78 0.13 3.70
C LYS A 104 -21.33 -0.90 2.70
N ASP A 105 -21.14 -0.66 1.38
CA ASP A 105 -21.56 -1.57 0.30
C ASP A 105 -20.37 -1.84 -0.63
N GLN A 106 -19.62 -2.90 -0.30
CA GLN A 106 -18.40 -3.26 -1.04
C GLN A 106 -18.66 -3.68 -2.50
N VAL A 107 -19.83 -4.25 -2.79
CA VAL A 107 -20.17 -4.69 -4.15
C VAL A 107 -20.37 -3.49 -5.06
N LYS A 108 -21.15 -2.51 -4.62
CA LYS A 108 -21.37 -1.26 -5.38
C LYS A 108 -20.09 -0.44 -5.48
N PHE A 109 -19.30 -0.36 -4.42
CA PHE A 109 -18.02 0.36 -4.42
C PHE A 109 -17.04 -0.25 -5.42
N GLY A 110 -16.87 -1.58 -5.38
CA GLY A 110 -16.01 -2.31 -6.31
C GLY A 110 -16.47 -2.18 -7.76
N ALA A 111 -17.78 -2.26 -8.03
CA ALA A 111 -18.33 -2.06 -9.38
C ALA A 111 -18.06 -0.62 -9.88
N ALA A 112 -18.24 0.39 -9.03
CA ALA A 112 -17.95 1.79 -9.38
C ALA A 112 -16.44 2.00 -9.67
N PHE A 113 -15.55 1.37 -8.88
CA PHE A 113 -14.11 1.40 -9.12
C PHE A 113 -13.74 0.79 -10.47
N VAL A 114 -14.26 -0.39 -10.79
CA VAL A 114 -13.99 -1.06 -12.08
C VAL A 114 -14.50 -0.21 -13.26
N GLU A 115 -15.65 0.45 -13.12
CA GLU A 115 -16.15 1.37 -14.16
C GLU A 115 -15.24 2.59 -14.34
N LEU A 116 -14.75 3.19 -13.26
CA LEU A 116 -13.78 4.30 -13.33
C LEU A 116 -12.51 3.86 -14.07
N MET A 117 -11.97 2.68 -13.75
CA MET A 117 -10.75 2.15 -14.36
C MET A 117 -10.88 1.75 -15.83
N LYS A 118 -12.10 1.70 -16.39
CA LYS A 118 -12.27 1.56 -17.85
C LYS A 118 -11.88 2.81 -18.63
N VAL A 119 -12.04 3.97 -18.00
CA VAL A 119 -11.78 5.29 -18.61
C VAL A 119 -10.45 5.86 -18.13
N PHE A 120 -10.23 5.89 -16.82
CA PHE A 120 -9.01 6.41 -16.23
C PHE A 120 -7.88 5.36 -16.28
N LYS A 121 -6.79 5.71 -16.98
CA LYS A 121 -5.63 4.82 -17.20
C LYS A 121 -4.37 5.46 -16.64
N PRO A 122 -4.07 5.26 -15.35
CA PRO A 122 -2.83 5.75 -14.75
C PRO A 122 -1.60 5.05 -15.33
N THR A 123 -0.44 5.70 -15.26
CA THR A 123 0.83 5.13 -15.75
C THR A 123 1.33 3.98 -14.88
N GLY A 124 1.24 4.12 -13.57
CA GLY A 124 1.52 3.04 -12.63
C GLY A 124 0.30 2.14 -12.40
N TYR A 125 0.49 1.03 -11.71
CA TYR A 125 -0.65 0.18 -11.40
C TYR A 125 -1.57 0.81 -10.34
N VAL A 126 -2.85 0.42 -10.39
CA VAL A 126 -3.84 0.78 -9.36
C VAL A 126 -4.50 -0.48 -8.84
N SER A 127 -4.71 -0.55 -7.53
CA SER A 127 -5.45 -1.64 -6.92
C SER A 127 -6.56 -1.13 -6.00
N LEU A 128 -7.64 -1.90 -5.93
CA LEU A 128 -8.63 -1.84 -4.87
C LEU A 128 -8.35 -2.97 -3.90
N GLY A 129 -8.24 -2.66 -2.63
CA GLY A 129 -8.05 -3.64 -1.57
C GLY A 129 -9.07 -3.52 -0.45
N GLN A 130 -9.12 -4.56 0.36
CA GLN A 130 -9.94 -4.65 1.56
C GLN A 130 -9.05 -4.94 2.76
N TYR A 131 -9.18 -4.17 3.83
CA TYR A 131 -8.59 -4.51 5.11
C TYR A 131 -9.38 -5.64 5.76
N THR A 132 -8.69 -6.67 6.22
CA THR A 132 -9.23 -7.76 7.03
C THR A 132 -8.99 -7.51 8.51
N HIS A 133 -7.92 -6.78 8.82
CA HIS A 133 -7.56 -6.29 10.15
C HIS A 133 -6.96 -4.89 9.99
N GLY A 134 -7.34 -3.96 10.85
CA GLY A 134 -6.87 -2.59 10.77
C GLY A 134 -7.55 -1.70 11.80
N GLU A 135 -7.52 -0.40 11.55
CA GLU A 135 -8.10 0.60 12.44
C GLU A 135 -9.62 0.71 12.26
N LYS A 136 -10.31 1.13 13.32
CA LYS A 136 -11.75 1.35 13.28
C LYS A 136 -12.11 2.37 12.19
N GLY A 137 -13.09 2.01 11.35
CA GLY A 137 -13.56 2.88 10.27
C GLY A 137 -12.80 2.72 8.95
N GLU A 138 -11.74 1.92 8.88
CA GLU A 138 -11.04 1.60 7.65
C GLU A 138 -11.40 0.19 7.17
N THR A 139 -12.09 0.09 6.06
CA THR A 139 -12.50 -1.19 5.49
C THR A 139 -11.88 -1.48 4.13
N HIS A 140 -11.59 -0.44 3.33
CA HIS A 140 -11.06 -0.57 1.98
C HIS A 140 -10.01 0.50 1.72
N TYR A 141 -9.16 0.23 0.74
CA TYR A 141 -8.19 1.18 0.22
C TYR A 141 -8.12 1.13 -1.30
N ILE A 142 -7.80 2.26 -1.90
CA ILE A 142 -7.32 2.35 -3.28
C ILE A 142 -5.84 2.70 -3.18
N TYR A 143 -4.99 1.95 -3.88
CA TYR A 143 -3.55 2.16 -3.90
C TYR A 143 -3.10 2.38 -5.34
N SER A 144 -2.36 3.44 -5.59
CA SER A 144 -1.85 3.78 -6.92
C SER A 144 -0.34 4.01 -6.85
N MET A 145 0.38 3.42 -7.78
CA MET A 145 1.80 3.69 -8.01
C MET A 145 2.00 4.76 -9.07
N TYR A 146 3.11 5.48 -8.97
CA TYR A 146 3.51 6.56 -9.87
C TYR A 146 4.96 6.38 -10.30
N ASN A 147 5.25 6.66 -11.56
CA ASN A 147 6.57 6.47 -12.15
C ASN A 147 7.52 7.63 -11.85
N ASP A 148 6.96 8.80 -11.57
CA ASP A 148 7.72 10.01 -11.23
C ASP A 148 6.93 10.91 -10.26
N GLN A 149 7.64 11.89 -9.71
CA GLN A 149 7.07 12.84 -8.76
C GLN A 149 5.97 13.71 -9.39
N ALA A 150 6.12 14.11 -10.65
CA ALA A 150 5.14 14.96 -11.32
C ALA A 150 3.83 14.22 -11.53
N ALA A 151 3.86 12.93 -11.92
CA ALA A 151 2.70 12.07 -12.03
C ALA A 151 1.97 11.93 -10.69
N MET A 152 2.73 11.77 -9.58
CA MET A 152 2.16 11.65 -8.24
C MET A 152 1.52 12.96 -7.77
N LEU A 153 2.17 14.11 -7.95
CA LEU A 153 1.66 15.42 -7.53
C LEU A 153 0.49 15.91 -8.40
N ASN A 154 0.45 15.50 -9.66
CA ASN A 154 -0.60 15.84 -10.61
C ASN A 154 -1.63 14.72 -10.80
N PHE A 155 -1.79 13.84 -9.80
CA PHE A 155 -2.81 12.80 -9.86
C PHE A 155 -4.21 13.38 -10.07
N GLY A 156 -5.01 12.72 -10.91
CA GLY A 156 -6.41 13.06 -11.15
C GLY A 156 -6.76 13.09 -12.64
N PRO A 157 -8.03 13.34 -12.95
CA PRO A 157 -8.54 13.36 -14.31
C PRO A 157 -7.95 14.52 -15.13
N LYS A 158 -7.58 14.25 -16.39
CA LYS A 158 -6.98 15.22 -17.32
C LYS A 158 -7.91 15.56 -18.51
N THR A 159 -8.83 14.69 -18.81
CA THR A 159 -9.76 14.84 -19.94
C THR A 159 -11.21 14.95 -19.44
N GLU A 160 -12.10 15.51 -20.27
CA GLU A 160 -13.54 15.58 -19.94
C GLU A 160 -14.14 14.19 -19.66
N ALA A 161 -13.71 13.18 -20.40
CA ALA A 161 -14.15 11.80 -20.18
C ALA A 161 -13.73 11.27 -18.81
N GLU A 162 -12.48 11.52 -18.39
CA GLU A 162 -11.98 11.16 -17.07
C GLU A 162 -12.69 11.94 -15.95
N ILE A 163 -12.88 13.26 -16.12
CA ILE A 163 -13.64 14.10 -15.19
C ILE A 163 -15.06 13.54 -14.99
N SER A 164 -15.73 13.20 -16.09
CA SER A 164 -17.06 12.59 -16.05
C SER A 164 -17.05 11.23 -15.33
N ALA A 165 -16.04 10.40 -15.57
CA ALA A 165 -15.89 9.10 -14.91
C ALA A 165 -15.65 9.23 -13.40
N PHE A 166 -14.80 10.18 -12.96
CA PHE A 166 -14.58 10.48 -11.54
C PHE A 166 -15.85 11.01 -10.88
N ASN A 167 -16.57 11.95 -11.51
CA ASN A 167 -17.84 12.47 -11.00
C ASN A 167 -18.87 11.35 -10.83
N LYS A 168 -18.95 10.42 -11.80
CA LYS A 168 -19.82 9.26 -11.73
C LYS A 168 -19.41 8.31 -10.58
N PHE A 169 -18.11 8.08 -10.38
CA PHE A 169 -17.60 7.29 -9.27
C PHE A 169 -18.03 7.90 -7.93
N PHE A 170 -17.75 9.18 -7.70
CA PHE A 170 -18.13 9.87 -6.47
C PHE A 170 -19.64 9.90 -6.24
N SER A 171 -20.42 10.18 -7.28
CA SER A 171 -21.89 10.14 -7.19
C SER A 171 -22.44 8.77 -6.77
N LYS A 172 -21.82 7.68 -7.24
CA LYS A 172 -22.22 6.31 -6.88
C LYS A 172 -21.77 5.88 -5.48
N THR A 173 -20.66 6.44 -4.99
CA THR A 173 -20.01 5.97 -3.78
C THR A 173 -20.23 6.84 -2.56
N SER A 174 -20.60 8.12 -2.72
CA SER A 174 -20.75 9.08 -1.61
C SER A 174 -21.76 8.66 -0.53
N ALA A 175 -22.82 7.95 -0.90
CA ALA A 175 -23.82 7.47 0.08
C ALA A 175 -23.40 6.15 0.78
N ILE A 176 -22.42 5.44 0.23
CA ILE A 176 -22.02 4.09 0.67
C ILE A 176 -20.58 4.01 1.16
N SER A 177 -19.83 5.10 1.09
CA SER A 177 -18.46 5.15 1.60
C SER A 177 -18.15 6.51 2.22
N GLU A 178 -17.23 6.49 3.16
CA GLU A 178 -16.66 7.66 3.82
C GLU A 178 -15.15 7.65 3.56
N TYR A 179 -14.60 8.77 3.12
CA TYR A 179 -13.16 8.94 2.90
C TYR A 179 -12.48 9.27 4.22
N ASN A 180 -11.46 8.48 4.59
CA ASN A 180 -10.74 8.61 5.86
C ASN A 180 -9.38 9.30 5.74
N GLY A 181 -8.96 9.63 4.52
CA GLY A 181 -7.68 10.28 4.29
C GLY A 181 -6.80 9.53 3.30
N SER A 182 -5.66 10.12 3.00
CA SER A 182 -4.65 9.53 2.14
C SER A 182 -3.25 9.76 2.68
N ARG A 183 -2.33 8.93 2.21
CA ARG A 183 -0.89 9.07 2.46
C ARG A 183 -0.13 8.79 1.18
N THR A 184 1.04 9.41 1.03
CA THR A 184 1.98 9.09 -0.04
C THR A 184 3.24 8.52 0.53
N THR A 185 3.82 7.55 -0.17
CA THR A 185 5.06 6.88 0.21
C THR A 185 6.05 6.87 -0.95
N VAL A 186 7.32 6.76 -0.61
CA VAL A 186 8.40 6.48 -1.56
C VAL A 186 9.16 5.26 -1.11
N PRO A 187 9.56 4.36 -2.03
CA PRO A 187 10.29 3.16 -1.68
C PRO A 187 11.68 3.52 -1.14
N VAL A 188 12.07 2.86 -0.04
CA VAL A 188 13.43 2.91 0.52
C VAL A 188 14.19 1.67 0.07
N LYS A 189 13.61 0.49 0.27
CA LYS A 189 14.18 -0.79 -0.16
C LYS A 189 13.13 -1.89 -0.23
N THR A 190 13.34 -2.84 -1.15
CA THR A 190 12.54 -4.06 -1.26
C THR A 190 13.48 -5.28 -1.26
N TRP A 191 13.07 -6.32 -0.57
CA TRP A 191 13.71 -7.65 -0.54
C TRP A 191 12.74 -8.66 -1.16
N ASN A 192 13.21 -9.41 -2.16
CA ASN A 192 12.46 -10.41 -2.94
C ASN A 192 13.15 -11.77 -2.87
#